data_0788e4168f7ab700c5623db5c01a830c
#
_entry.id   0788e4168f7ab700c5623db5c01a830c
#
_cell.length_a   1.000
_cell.length_b   1.000
_cell.length_c   1.000
_cell.angle_alpha   90.00
_cell.angle_beta   90.00
_cell.angle_gamma   90.00
#
_symmetry.space_group_name_H-M   'P 1'
#
loop_
_entity.id
_entity.type
_entity.pdbx_description
1 polymer ?
#
loop_
_entity_poly.entity_id
_entity_poly.type
_entity_poly.pdbx_seq_one_letter_code
_entity_poly.pdbx_strand_id
1 'polypeptide(L)'
;MAFGRGHRAGLGIGALLAATLMSTPARAEEAVDLAATRAEQTRTFADDLAALADWAAKQGLAEQAQRTRAWQPTASAGRQILYLVSEGPPPAAAKDEPAAAAQWRTRFEQLRNEHSAKLVALMDQAAKQRQFALAYELAHQACRENPADERLRKLLGYQKYEDAWYRPWTIRKLKAGSVWRDELGWVLSSHLEKVDAGQRYFQGRWLSPADEAQRRKEIDKGWQVGAEHYTVTTNLNQRSAVALAERLEKFQAAWRQLFVGYLATDKELSAMFASGRPLRQTSQQHKVIYFATREQYNEALRQLQPRIDITLGIYFDTLRQCYFFAGDEQDAGTLFHEAAHQLFQETRPVAAGVGRAHNFWALEGVACYLESIEEGPDWIAVGGRDAGRMPAARQRLLVDNNYLPLAELTALGLTSLQEHADLPRLYTESAGLATFFMQAEQGRYREPWVRYLTAIYTGRATPTTLAELTDQSYEELDRQYRAFLEKMGPP
;
A
#
# COMPACT_ATOMS: atom_id res chain seq x y z
N MET A 1 -0.57 81.10 26.46
CA MET A 1 -0.25 81.50 27.84
C MET A 1 0.52 80.33 28.44
N ALA A 2 1.72 80.49 28.53
CA ALA A 2 2.57 81.06 29.57
C ALA A 2 3.05 79.94 30.56
N PHE A 3 4.33 79.74 30.50
CA PHE A 3 5.35 79.62 31.57
C PHE A 3 5.28 78.35 32.48
N GLY A 4 6.31 77.74 32.87
CA GLY A 4 7.77 78.00 32.74
C GLY A 4 8.52 77.06 33.69
N ARG A 5 9.75 76.80 33.33
CA ARG A 5 11.01 76.56 34.11
C ARG A 5 10.96 75.70 35.37
N GLY A 6 11.87 74.82 35.66
CA GLY A 6 13.30 74.66 35.35
C GLY A 6 14.01 73.94 36.48
N HIS A 7 15.18 73.46 36.19
CA HIS A 7 16.41 73.16 36.98
C HIS A 7 16.70 71.75 37.52
N ARG A 8 17.71 71.18 36.91
CA ARG A 8 19.03 70.74 37.44
C ARG A 8 19.07 69.48 38.29
N ALA A 9 19.67 68.53 37.73
CA ALA A 9 21.07 68.05 37.80
C ALA A 9 21.35 67.13 39.01
N GLY A 10 21.72 65.90 38.70
CA GLY A 10 22.28 64.93 39.63
C GLY A 10 22.91 63.77 38.86
N LEU A 11 24.23 63.86 38.61
CA LEU A 11 25.00 62.73 38.08
C LEU A 11 25.04 61.56 39.09
N GLY A 12 24.61 60.37 38.66
CA GLY A 12 24.84 59.11 39.35
C GLY A 12 25.38 58.10 38.36
N ILE A 13 26.68 57.86 38.35
CA ILE A 13 27.35 56.83 37.59
C ILE A 13 27.02 55.49 38.26
N GLY A 14 26.11 54.72 37.65
CA GLY A 14 25.83 53.31 37.99
C GLY A 14 26.35 52.42 36.88
N ALA A 15 27.46 51.71 37.15
CA ALA A 15 28.02 50.71 36.24
C ALA A 15 27.03 49.55 36.14
N LEU A 16 26.33 49.40 35.01
CA LEU A 16 25.61 48.19 34.67
C LEU A 16 26.59 47.16 34.10
N LEU A 17 26.86 46.11 34.89
CA LEU A 17 27.47 44.85 34.42
C LEU A 17 26.42 44.19 33.51
N ALA A 18 26.61 44.26 32.19
CA ALA A 18 25.89 43.47 31.23
C ALA A 18 26.43 42.02 31.30
N ALA A 19 25.75 41.14 32.00
CA ALA A 19 25.98 39.70 31.91
C ALA A 19 25.51 39.24 30.53
N THR A 20 26.42 39.07 29.61
CA THR A 20 26.17 38.39 28.31
C THR A 20 25.94 36.94 28.60
N LEU A 21 24.69 36.52 28.69
CA LEU A 21 24.30 35.14 28.59
C LEU A 21 24.65 34.65 27.19
N MET A 22 25.80 34.00 27.06
CA MET A 22 26.10 33.18 25.89
C MET A 22 25.14 32.02 25.89
N SER A 23 24.02 32.13 25.13
CA SER A 23 23.22 31.01 24.74
C SER A 23 24.11 30.13 23.87
N THR A 24 24.60 29.01 24.42
CA THR A 24 25.14 27.90 23.63
C THR A 24 24.07 27.53 22.57
N PRO A 25 24.45 27.53 21.27
CA PRO A 25 23.53 27.04 20.26
C PRO A 25 23.21 25.59 20.61
N ALA A 26 21.93 25.28 20.77
CA ALA A 26 21.45 23.90 20.88
C ALA A 26 22.07 23.16 19.67
N ARG A 27 22.90 22.17 19.97
CA ARG A 27 23.48 21.28 18.97
C ARG A 27 22.30 20.74 18.15
N ALA A 28 22.20 21.13 16.87
CA ALA A 28 21.25 20.53 15.96
C ALA A 28 21.51 19.02 16.02
N GLU A 29 20.57 18.26 16.53
CA GLU A 29 20.63 16.81 16.52
C GLU A 29 20.81 16.43 15.05
N GLU A 30 21.94 15.81 14.71
CA GLU A 30 22.24 15.37 13.35
C GLU A 30 21.08 14.50 12.88
N ALA A 31 20.41 14.89 11.80
CA ALA A 31 19.26 14.16 11.31
C ALA A 31 19.68 12.72 10.98
N VAL A 32 19.09 11.75 11.65
CA VAL A 32 19.39 10.32 11.45
C VAL A 32 19.08 9.97 10.00
N ASP A 33 20.03 9.35 9.31
CA ASP A 33 19.77 8.73 8.00
C ASP A 33 18.92 7.48 8.21
N LEU A 34 17.61 7.66 8.09
CA LEU A 34 16.62 6.61 8.34
C LEU A 34 16.80 5.43 7.40
N ALA A 35 17.24 5.67 6.19
CA ALA A 35 17.38 4.65 5.19
C ALA A 35 18.63 3.78 5.42
N ALA A 36 19.77 4.40 5.73
CA ALA A 36 20.97 3.67 6.13
C ALA A 36 20.73 2.87 7.42
N THR A 37 20.05 3.46 8.40
CA THR A 37 19.70 2.79 9.65
C THR A 37 18.76 1.58 9.40
N ARG A 38 17.72 1.73 8.56
CA ARG A 38 16.84 0.63 8.17
C ARG A 38 17.60 -0.51 7.49
N ALA A 39 18.47 -0.17 6.54
CA ALA A 39 19.27 -1.15 5.81
C ALA A 39 20.19 -1.95 6.75
N GLU A 40 20.85 -1.29 7.70
CA GLU A 40 21.69 -1.93 8.70
C GLU A 40 20.89 -2.86 9.62
N GLN A 41 19.76 -2.39 10.15
CA GLN A 41 18.87 -3.20 10.99
C GLN A 41 18.35 -4.43 10.26
N THR A 42 17.98 -4.28 8.98
CA THR A 42 17.50 -5.39 8.14
C THR A 42 18.59 -6.44 7.92
N ARG A 43 19.82 -6.00 7.64
CA ARG A 43 20.99 -6.89 7.45
C ARG A 43 21.31 -7.65 8.73
N THR A 44 21.44 -6.96 9.87
CA THR A 44 21.70 -7.57 11.16
C THR A 44 20.64 -8.63 11.50
N PHE A 45 19.36 -8.32 11.28
CA PHE A 45 18.28 -9.27 11.53
C PHE A 45 18.34 -10.49 10.58
N ALA A 46 18.74 -10.30 9.32
CA ALA A 46 18.94 -11.41 8.37
C ALA A 46 20.06 -12.34 8.84
N ASP A 47 21.20 -11.79 9.32
CA ASP A 47 22.32 -12.56 9.83
C ASP A 47 21.93 -13.36 11.10
N ASP A 48 21.17 -12.75 12.01
CA ASP A 48 20.67 -13.41 13.22
C ASP A 48 19.69 -14.56 12.87
N LEU A 49 18.79 -14.36 11.91
CA LEU A 49 17.91 -15.41 11.42
C LEU A 49 18.68 -16.54 10.75
N ALA A 50 19.70 -16.24 9.96
CA ALA A 50 20.56 -17.28 9.34
C ALA A 50 21.25 -18.13 10.39
N ALA A 51 21.82 -17.50 11.42
CA ALA A 51 22.46 -18.19 12.54
C ALA A 51 21.48 -19.10 13.30
N LEU A 52 20.25 -18.63 13.57
CA LEU A 52 19.21 -19.42 14.20
C LEU A 52 18.76 -20.60 13.33
N ALA A 53 18.64 -20.40 12.01
CA ALA A 53 18.27 -21.45 11.08
C ALA A 53 19.32 -22.56 11.01
N ASP A 54 20.61 -22.20 11.02
CA ASP A 54 21.72 -23.17 11.03
C ASP A 54 21.79 -23.93 12.36
N TRP A 55 21.52 -23.25 13.49
CA TRP A 55 21.37 -23.93 14.75
C TRP A 55 20.19 -24.93 14.73
N ALA A 56 19.02 -24.53 14.23
CA ALA A 56 17.85 -25.42 14.13
C ALA A 56 18.14 -26.65 13.26
N ALA A 57 18.82 -26.47 12.13
CA ALA A 57 19.22 -27.56 11.26
C ALA A 57 20.16 -28.57 11.97
N LYS A 58 21.13 -28.07 12.75
CA LYS A 58 22.03 -28.92 13.58
C LYS A 58 21.29 -29.69 14.67
N GLN A 59 20.13 -29.18 15.13
CA GLN A 59 19.27 -29.88 16.10
C GLN A 59 18.28 -30.86 15.43
N GLY A 60 18.35 -31.07 14.12
CA GLY A 60 17.42 -31.93 13.37
C GLY A 60 16.05 -31.29 13.12
N LEU A 61 15.89 -29.98 13.32
CA LEU A 61 14.65 -29.23 13.18
C LEU A 61 14.54 -28.65 11.75
N ALA A 62 14.39 -29.51 10.75
CA ALA A 62 14.43 -29.11 9.34
C ALA A 62 13.33 -28.10 8.96
N GLU A 63 12.10 -28.31 9.43
CA GLU A 63 10.96 -27.42 9.17
C GLU A 63 11.19 -26.04 9.80
N GLN A 64 11.63 -25.99 11.07
CA GLN A 64 11.93 -24.73 11.74
C GLN A 64 13.09 -23.98 11.09
N ALA A 65 14.11 -24.69 10.64
CA ALA A 65 15.22 -24.10 9.90
C ALA A 65 14.74 -23.49 8.58
N GLN A 66 13.89 -24.19 7.82
CA GLN A 66 13.31 -23.68 6.57
C GLN A 66 12.40 -22.46 6.84
N ARG A 67 11.53 -22.55 7.85
CA ARG A 67 10.67 -21.42 8.27
C ARG A 67 11.47 -20.18 8.64
N THR A 68 12.59 -20.36 9.35
CA THR A 68 13.46 -19.25 9.76
C THR A 68 14.15 -18.61 8.55
N ARG A 69 14.66 -19.39 7.59
CA ARG A 69 15.26 -18.89 6.36
C ARG A 69 14.25 -18.15 5.46
N ALA A 70 13.01 -18.63 5.42
CA ALA A 70 11.94 -18.03 4.63
C ALA A 70 11.25 -16.86 5.31
N TRP A 71 11.67 -16.47 6.53
CA TRP A 71 10.99 -15.42 7.30
C TRP A 71 11.07 -14.04 6.65
N GLN A 72 12.24 -13.69 6.13
CA GLN A 72 12.37 -12.49 5.30
C GLN A 72 12.11 -12.85 3.84
N PRO A 73 11.25 -12.09 3.15
CA PRO A 73 11.01 -12.31 1.73
C PRO A 73 12.30 -12.14 0.93
N THR A 74 12.54 -13.06 0.02
CA THR A 74 13.60 -12.93 -0.98
C THR A 74 13.00 -12.24 -2.20
N ALA A 75 12.96 -10.91 -2.18
CA ALA A 75 12.53 -10.16 -3.36
C ALA A 75 13.71 -9.91 -4.30
N SER A 76 13.43 -9.83 -5.60
CA SER A 76 14.42 -9.38 -6.59
C SER A 76 14.91 -7.97 -6.26
N ALA A 77 16.15 -7.66 -6.67
CA ALA A 77 16.82 -6.41 -6.30
C ALA A 77 15.98 -5.16 -6.67
N GLY A 78 15.89 -4.22 -5.72
CA GLY A 78 15.19 -2.96 -5.90
C GLY A 78 13.68 -2.98 -5.66
N ARG A 79 13.09 -4.12 -5.26
CA ARG A 79 11.68 -4.17 -4.85
C ARG A 79 11.47 -3.65 -3.44
N GLN A 80 10.43 -2.88 -3.24
CA GLN A 80 9.95 -2.48 -1.92
C GLN A 80 9.02 -3.54 -1.36
N ILE A 81 9.30 -4.03 -0.14
CA ILE A 81 8.46 -5.00 0.55
C ILE A 81 7.58 -4.30 1.56
N LEU A 82 6.29 -4.58 1.48
CA LEU A 82 5.23 -4.11 2.37
C LEU A 82 4.69 -5.32 3.14
N TYR A 83 4.71 -5.24 4.45
CA TYR A 83 4.25 -6.35 5.29
C TYR A 83 2.78 -6.22 5.64
N LEU A 84 2.09 -7.36 5.65
CA LEU A 84 0.68 -7.46 6.01
C LEU A 84 0.55 -8.00 7.44
N VAL A 85 -0.34 -7.39 8.21
CA VAL A 85 -0.56 -7.80 9.60
C VAL A 85 -1.77 -8.72 9.67
N SER A 86 -1.59 -9.92 10.20
CA SER A 86 -2.64 -10.92 10.35
C SER A 86 -3.62 -10.59 11.48
N GLU A 87 -4.85 -11.05 11.32
CA GLU A 87 -5.90 -11.07 12.35
C GLU A 87 -5.98 -12.44 13.02
N GLY A 88 -6.65 -12.50 14.16
CA GLY A 88 -6.93 -13.74 14.85
C GLY A 88 -5.90 -14.13 15.91
N PRO A 89 -6.09 -15.30 16.51
CA PRO A 89 -5.19 -15.81 17.53
C PRO A 89 -3.84 -16.20 16.90
N PRO A 90 -2.73 -16.02 17.64
CA PRO A 90 -1.45 -16.56 17.20
C PRO A 90 -1.54 -18.10 17.10
N PRO A 91 -0.71 -18.73 16.23
CA PRO A 91 -0.64 -20.18 16.16
C PRO A 91 -0.35 -20.78 17.52
N ALA A 92 -1.15 -21.76 17.94
CA ALA A 92 -0.95 -22.46 19.20
C ALA A 92 0.33 -23.33 19.14
N ALA A 93 1.08 -23.37 20.25
CA ALA A 93 2.17 -24.33 20.39
C ALA A 93 1.60 -25.77 20.38
N ALA A 94 2.33 -26.71 19.77
CA ALA A 94 1.96 -28.12 19.82
C ALA A 94 2.01 -28.62 21.28
N LYS A 95 1.05 -29.45 21.70
CA LYS A 95 0.96 -29.95 23.07
C LYS A 95 2.20 -30.77 23.49
N ASP A 96 2.79 -31.48 22.53
CA ASP A 96 3.95 -32.37 22.76
C ASP A 96 5.17 -31.87 21.97
N GLU A 97 5.45 -30.56 22.04
CA GLU A 97 6.57 -29.95 21.33
C GLU A 97 7.91 -30.45 21.89
N PRO A 98 8.85 -30.96 21.07
CA PRO A 98 10.19 -31.34 21.51
C PRO A 98 10.93 -30.17 22.16
N ALA A 99 11.75 -30.43 23.20
CA ALA A 99 12.48 -29.39 23.92
C ALA A 99 13.33 -28.48 23.00
N ALA A 100 13.98 -29.05 21.97
CA ALA A 100 14.73 -28.28 21.00
C ALA A 100 13.82 -27.36 20.14
N ALA A 101 12.62 -27.81 19.79
CA ALA A 101 11.64 -26.98 19.06
C ALA A 101 11.10 -25.84 19.92
N ALA A 102 10.81 -26.09 21.20
CA ALA A 102 10.44 -25.07 22.17
C ALA A 102 11.57 -24.02 22.35
N GLN A 103 12.83 -24.47 22.42
CA GLN A 103 13.99 -23.57 22.47
C GLN A 103 14.14 -22.74 21.20
N TRP A 104 13.93 -23.33 20.02
CA TRP A 104 13.91 -22.60 18.76
C TRP A 104 12.82 -21.53 18.78
N ARG A 105 11.60 -21.87 19.15
CA ARG A 105 10.46 -20.94 19.20
C ARG A 105 10.76 -19.74 20.09
N THR A 106 11.28 -19.97 21.31
CA THR A 106 11.65 -18.89 22.23
C THR A 106 12.71 -17.96 21.62
N ARG A 107 13.77 -18.50 21.00
CA ARG A 107 14.82 -17.70 20.34
C ARG A 107 14.28 -16.93 19.15
N PHE A 108 13.43 -17.57 18.34
CA PHE A 108 12.84 -16.95 17.17
C PHE A 108 11.91 -15.78 17.54
N GLU A 109 11.09 -15.96 18.55
CA GLU A 109 10.23 -14.91 19.11
C GLU A 109 11.06 -13.76 19.70
N GLN A 110 12.14 -14.07 20.42
CA GLN A 110 13.05 -13.07 20.98
C GLN A 110 13.68 -12.21 19.87
N LEU A 111 14.28 -12.81 18.85
CA LEU A 111 14.88 -12.09 17.71
C LEU A 111 13.88 -11.15 17.03
N ARG A 112 12.66 -11.62 16.82
CA ARG A 112 11.59 -10.83 16.20
C ARG A 112 11.18 -9.66 17.08
N ASN A 113 11.01 -9.88 18.39
CA ASN A 113 10.65 -8.82 19.34
C ASN A 113 11.74 -7.75 19.45
N GLU A 114 13.01 -8.14 19.46
CA GLU A 114 14.15 -7.21 19.45
C GLU A 114 14.19 -6.40 18.15
N HIS A 115 13.97 -7.04 17.01
CA HIS A 115 13.86 -6.35 15.73
C HIS A 115 12.66 -5.39 15.68
N SER A 116 11.50 -5.82 16.17
CA SER A 116 10.31 -4.97 16.31
C SER A 116 10.60 -3.70 17.11
N ALA A 117 11.30 -3.82 18.24
CA ALA A 117 11.65 -2.65 19.06
C ALA A 117 12.55 -1.65 18.30
N LYS A 118 13.52 -2.13 17.52
CA LYS A 118 14.35 -1.29 16.64
C LYS A 118 13.51 -0.59 15.56
N LEU A 119 12.58 -1.31 14.93
CA LEU A 119 11.66 -0.74 13.94
C LEU A 119 10.73 0.32 14.53
N VAL A 120 10.24 0.13 15.76
CA VAL A 120 9.42 1.14 16.47
C VAL A 120 10.22 2.41 16.74
N ALA A 121 11.48 2.29 17.17
CA ALA A 121 12.33 3.46 17.37
C ALA A 121 12.54 4.23 16.05
N LEU A 122 12.76 3.51 14.94
CA LEU A 122 12.92 4.12 13.62
C LEU A 122 11.61 4.73 13.11
N MET A 123 10.46 4.09 13.36
CA MET A 123 9.12 4.61 13.08
C MET A 123 8.89 5.96 13.78
N ASP A 124 9.21 6.05 15.06
CA ASP A 124 9.05 7.29 15.84
C ASP A 124 9.95 8.42 15.29
N GLN A 125 11.16 8.10 14.82
CA GLN A 125 12.06 9.06 14.16
C GLN A 125 11.52 9.49 12.79
N ALA A 126 11.05 8.55 11.96
CA ALA A 126 10.45 8.84 10.67
C ALA A 126 9.21 9.75 10.81
N ALA A 127 8.35 9.50 11.80
CA ALA A 127 7.20 10.33 12.09
C ALA A 127 7.60 11.76 12.52
N LYS A 128 8.66 11.93 13.34
CA LYS A 128 9.22 13.24 13.71
C LYS A 128 9.76 14.00 12.50
N GLN A 129 10.42 13.30 11.57
CA GLN A 129 10.92 13.87 10.30
C GLN A 129 9.82 14.02 9.24
N ARG A 130 8.55 13.73 9.58
CA ARG A 130 7.38 13.82 8.69
C ARG A 130 7.45 12.89 7.46
N GLN A 131 8.26 11.84 7.53
CA GLN A 131 8.28 10.75 6.55
C GLN A 131 7.18 9.72 6.89
N PHE A 132 5.92 10.16 6.75
CA PHE A 132 4.76 9.42 7.27
C PHE A 132 4.52 8.10 6.57
N ALA A 133 4.78 8.01 5.28
CA ALA A 133 4.66 6.75 4.56
C ALA A 133 5.67 5.72 5.09
N LEU A 134 6.94 6.12 5.28
CA LEU A 134 7.96 5.26 5.90
C LEU A 134 7.57 4.86 7.32
N ALA A 135 7.11 5.82 8.15
CA ALA A 135 6.68 5.53 9.50
C ALA A 135 5.53 4.51 9.54
N TYR A 136 4.57 4.61 8.61
CA TYR A 136 3.43 3.72 8.53
C TYR A 136 3.83 2.30 8.06
N GLU A 137 4.76 2.18 7.12
CA GLU A 137 5.36 0.89 6.73
C GLU A 137 6.11 0.23 7.88
N LEU A 138 6.93 1.01 8.60
CA LEU A 138 7.67 0.51 9.76
C LEU A 138 6.73 0.03 10.86
N ALA A 139 5.58 0.70 11.07
CA ALA A 139 4.55 0.24 12.00
C ALA A 139 3.98 -1.14 11.61
N HIS A 140 3.72 -1.37 10.31
CA HIS A 140 3.24 -2.68 9.83
C HIS A 140 4.31 -3.76 9.98
N GLN A 141 5.56 -3.46 9.59
CA GLN A 141 6.67 -4.39 9.75
C GLN A 141 6.90 -4.74 11.22
N ALA A 142 6.95 -3.75 12.12
CA ALA A 142 7.11 -3.97 13.55
C ALA A 142 5.97 -4.78 14.15
N CYS A 143 4.71 -4.51 13.76
CA CYS A 143 3.54 -5.27 14.20
C CYS A 143 3.53 -6.73 13.69
N ARG A 144 4.07 -6.99 12.50
CA ARG A 144 4.30 -8.36 12.00
C ARG A 144 5.34 -9.09 12.86
N GLU A 145 6.43 -8.40 13.22
CA GLU A 145 7.48 -8.99 14.07
C GLU A 145 7.01 -9.20 15.50
N ASN A 146 6.25 -8.27 16.07
CA ASN A 146 5.63 -8.41 17.39
C ASN A 146 4.10 -8.22 17.29
N PRO A 147 3.34 -9.27 16.94
CA PRO A 147 1.89 -9.19 16.80
C PRO A 147 1.14 -8.98 18.13
N ALA A 148 1.81 -9.10 19.26
CA ALA A 148 1.25 -8.84 20.59
C ALA A 148 1.35 -7.37 21.02
N ASP A 149 2.10 -6.52 20.32
CA ASP A 149 2.27 -5.11 20.65
C ASP A 149 0.95 -4.34 20.55
N GLU A 150 0.37 -3.98 21.69
CA GLU A 150 -0.90 -3.27 21.77
C GLU A 150 -0.85 -1.86 21.18
N ARG A 151 0.30 -1.14 21.29
CA ARG A 151 0.45 0.20 20.73
C ARG A 151 0.35 0.15 19.22
N LEU A 152 1.08 -0.77 18.59
CA LEU A 152 1.08 -0.95 17.14
C LEU A 152 -0.28 -1.45 16.64
N ARG A 153 -0.88 -2.44 17.32
CA ARG A 153 -2.22 -2.93 16.99
C ARG A 153 -3.25 -1.80 16.99
N LYS A 154 -3.28 -0.98 18.05
CA LYS A 154 -4.20 0.16 18.17
C LYS A 154 -3.91 1.22 17.10
N LEU A 155 -2.64 1.57 16.86
CA LEU A 155 -2.22 2.50 15.82
C LEU A 155 -2.71 2.08 14.42
N LEU A 156 -2.64 0.77 14.12
CA LEU A 156 -3.06 0.20 12.86
C LEU A 156 -4.58 -0.08 12.77
N GLY A 157 -5.35 0.21 13.83
CA GLY A 157 -6.81 0.11 13.84
C GLY A 157 -7.37 -1.22 14.29
N TYR A 158 -6.54 -2.11 14.85
CA TYR A 158 -7.01 -3.37 15.44
C TYR A 158 -7.59 -3.15 16.83
N GLN A 159 -8.55 -3.98 17.19
CA GLN A 159 -9.18 -4.03 18.51
C GLN A 159 -9.07 -5.45 19.07
N LYS A 160 -8.88 -5.55 20.38
CA LYS A 160 -8.87 -6.84 21.05
C LYS A 160 -10.32 -7.31 21.20
N TYR A 161 -10.60 -8.53 20.74
CA TYR A 161 -11.86 -9.22 20.93
C TYR A 161 -11.56 -10.65 21.37
N GLU A 162 -12.10 -11.02 22.54
CA GLU A 162 -11.64 -12.22 23.25
C GLU A 162 -10.12 -12.18 23.44
N ASP A 163 -9.40 -13.22 23.06
CA ASP A 163 -7.95 -13.31 23.26
C ASP A 163 -7.12 -12.95 22.03
N ALA A 164 -7.76 -12.33 20.99
CA ALA A 164 -7.08 -12.05 19.74
C ALA A 164 -7.33 -10.61 19.23
N TRP A 165 -6.52 -10.20 18.22
CA TRP A 165 -6.62 -8.89 17.61
C TRP A 165 -7.31 -8.98 16.25
N TYR A 166 -8.34 -8.15 16.07
CA TYR A 166 -9.14 -8.12 14.85
C TYR A 166 -9.43 -6.69 14.41
N ARG A 167 -9.75 -6.52 13.15
CA ARG A 167 -10.34 -5.27 12.67
C ARG A 167 -11.80 -5.13 13.14
N PRO A 168 -12.30 -3.90 13.30
CA PRO A 168 -13.69 -3.69 13.74
C PRO A 168 -14.73 -4.36 12.85
N TRP A 169 -14.45 -4.49 11.55
CA TRP A 169 -15.33 -5.17 10.60
C TRP A 169 -15.42 -6.67 10.90
N THR A 170 -14.29 -7.34 11.13
CA THR A 170 -14.22 -8.74 11.52
C THR A 170 -14.94 -9.00 12.83
N ILE A 171 -14.75 -8.12 13.83
CA ILE A 171 -15.46 -8.23 15.12
C ILE A 171 -16.97 -8.18 14.92
N ARG A 172 -17.48 -7.32 14.05
CA ARG A 172 -18.93 -7.28 13.74
C ARG A 172 -19.42 -8.60 13.15
N LYS A 173 -18.64 -9.25 12.27
CA LYS A 173 -18.98 -10.57 11.69
C LYS A 173 -19.00 -11.67 12.75
N LEU A 174 -17.96 -11.71 13.61
CA LEU A 174 -17.89 -12.67 14.72
C LEU A 174 -19.06 -12.49 15.70
N LYS A 175 -19.36 -11.25 16.10
CA LYS A 175 -20.52 -10.94 16.98
C LYS A 175 -21.86 -11.27 16.36
N ALA A 176 -21.98 -11.23 15.03
CA ALA A 176 -23.17 -11.68 14.30
C ALA A 176 -23.24 -13.21 14.17
N GLY A 177 -22.34 -13.95 14.80
CA GLY A 177 -22.28 -15.41 14.76
C GLY A 177 -21.82 -15.97 13.41
N SER A 178 -21.01 -15.23 12.66
CA SER A 178 -20.45 -15.70 11.39
C SER A 178 -19.03 -16.27 11.61
N VAL A 179 -18.68 -17.29 10.83
CA VAL A 179 -17.38 -17.95 10.78
C VAL A 179 -16.84 -17.86 9.36
N TRP A 180 -15.55 -17.60 9.22
CA TRP A 180 -14.87 -17.60 7.92
C TRP A 180 -14.62 -19.03 7.43
N ARG A 181 -14.86 -19.25 6.13
CA ARG A 181 -14.54 -20.47 5.39
C ARG A 181 -13.83 -20.10 4.10
N ASP A 182 -12.65 -20.63 3.87
CA ASP A 182 -11.74 -20.24 2.77
C ASP A 182 -12.37 -20.32 1.37
N GLU A 183 -13.36 -21.19 1.17
CA GLU A 183 -14.03 -21.33 -0.11
C GLU A 183 -15.39 -20.62 -0.20
N LEU A 184 -15.94 -20.19 0.93
CA LEU A 184 -17.29 -19.68 1.03
C LEU A 184 -17.37 -18.25 1.59
N GLY A 185 -16.28 -17.74 2.18
CA GLY A 185 -16.28 -16.48 2.91
C GLY A 185 -17.02 -16.60 4.25
N TRP A 186 -17.73 -15.57 4.66
CA TRP A 186 -18.45 -15.52 5.93
C TRP A 186 -19.74 -16.33 5.90
N VAL A 187 -19.80 -17.35 6.74
CA VAL A 187 -20.96 -18.25 6.89
C VAL A 187 -21.54 -18.12 8.31
N LEU A 188 -22.84 -18.03 8.45
CA LEU A 188 -23.49 -18.05 9.76
C LEU A 188 -23.24 -19.41 10.45
N SER A 189 -22.90 -19.39 11.74
CA SER A 189 -22.64 -20.61 12.52
C SER A 189 -23.84 -21.56 12.52
N SER A 190 -25.05 -21.02 12.50
CA SER A 190 -26.29 -21.81 12.38
C SER A 190 -26.46 -22.55 11.04
N HIS A 191 -25.67 -22.19 10.04
CA HIS A 191 -25.69 -22.80 8.70
C HIS A 191 -24.59 -23.86 8.52
N LEU A 192 -23.60 -23.95 9.44
CA LEU A 192 -22.40 -24.78 9.26
C LEU A 192 -22.72 -26.25 9.05
N GLU A 193 -23.63 -26.85 9.84
CA GLU A 193 -23.98 -28.23 9.71
C GLU A 193 -24.47 -28.59 8.28
N LYS A 194 -25.33 -27.76 7.73
CA LYS A 194 -25.84 -27.97 6.35
C LYS A 194 -24.81 -27.70 5.28
N VAL A 195 -23.98 -26.66 5.51
CA VAL A 195 -22.87 -26.30 4.60
C VAL A 195 -21.82 -27.42 4.56
N ASP A 196 -21.44 -27.96 5.74
CA ASP A 196 -20.49 -29.06 5.86
C ASP A 196 -21.08 -30.38 5.28
N ALA A 197 -22.41 -30.53 5.29
CA ALA A 197 -23.13 -31.59 4.58
C ALA A 197 -23.26 -31.32 3.06
N GLY A 198 -22.56 -30.31 2.52
CA GLY A 198 -22.52 -30.00 1.09
C GLY A 198 -23.71 -29.18 0.56
N GLN A 199 -24.57 -28.66 1.42
CA GLN A 199 -25.70 -27.83 1.00
C GLN A 199 -25.28 -26.35 0.87
N ARG A 200 -26.03 -25.60 0.05
CA ARG A 200 -25.86 -24.18 -0.19
C ARG A 200 -27.16 -23.42 0.04
N TYR A 201 -27.06 -22.26 0.73
CA TYR A 201 -28.22 -21.44 1.04
C TYR A 201 -28.44 -20.37 -0.05
N PHE A 202 -29.59 -20.40 -0.68
CA PHE A 202 -29.98 -19.45 -1.72
C PHE A 202 -31.46 -19.04 -1.57
N GLN A 203 -31.69 -17.74 -1.37
CA GLN A 203 -33.03 -17.14 -1.30
C GLN A 203 -34.03 -17.93 -0.41
N GLY A 204 -33.64 -18.24 0.82
CA GLY A 204 -34.48 -18.94 1.78
C GLY A 204 -34.50 -20.45 1.65
N ARG A 205 -33.77 -21.06 0.72
CA ARG A 205 -33.80 -22.51 0.44
C ARG A 205 -32.39 -23.10 0.52
N TRP A 206 -32.34 -24.37 0.92
CA TRP A 206 -31.13 -25.19 0.86
C TRP A 206 -31.13 -25.97 -0.46
N LEU A 207 -30.04 -25.87 -1.20
CA LEU A 207 -29.86 -26.45 -2.53
C LEU A 207 -28.60 -27.30 -2.55
N SER A 208 -28.48 -28.17 -3.56
CA SER A 208 -27.19 -28.76 -3.93
C SER A 208 -26.27 -27.68 -4.52
N PRO A 209 -24.94 -27.85 -4.50
CA PRO A 209 -24.03 -26.95 -5.17
C PRO A 209 -24.28 -26.76 -6.67
N ALA A 210 -24.74 -27.86 -7.33
CA ALA A 210 -25.06 -27.83 -8.76
C ALA A 210 -26.32 -26.99 -9.04
N ASP A 211 -27.36 -27.13 -8.21
CA ASP A 211 -28.60 -26.35 -8.35
C ASP A 211 -28.34 -24.86 -8.03
N GLU A 212 -27.51 -24.57 -7.04
CA GLU A 212 -27.10 -23.19 -6.76
C GLU A 212 -26.36 -22.60 -7.95
N ALA A 213 -25.33 -23.28 -8.48
CA ALA A 213 -24.57 -22.84 -9.63
C ALA A 213 -25.45 -22.57 -10.86
N GLN A 214 -26.41 -23.43 -11.12
CA GLN A 214 -27.37 -23.22 -12.22
C GLN A 214 -28.20 -21.93 -12.05
N ARG A 215 -28.57 -21.57 -10.80
CA ARG A 215 -29.36 -20.37 -10.51
C ARG A 215 -28.54 -19.09 -10.54
N ARG A 216 -27.20 -19.19 -10.44
CA ARG A 216 -26.27 -18.07 -10.39
C ARG A 216 -25.53 -17.82 -11.71
N LYS A 217 -25.94 -18.42 -12.81
CA LYS A 217 -25.35 -18.23 -14.13
C LYS A 217 -25.39 -16.78 -14.63
N GLU A 218 -26.47 -16.08 -14.30
CA GLU A 218 -26.62 -14.67 -14.63
C GLU A 218 -25.93 -13.82 -13.57
N ILE A 219 -25.19 -12.80 -13.99
CA ILE A 219 -24.38 -11.97 -13.09
C ILE A 219 -25.20 -11.23 -12.04
N ASP A 220 -26.42 -10.83 -12.35
CA ASP A 220 -27.36 -10.19 -11.42
C ASP A 220 -27.80 -11.11 -10.27
N LYS A 221 -27.68 -12.43 -10.45
CA LYS A 221 -27.95 -13.49 -9.47
C LYS A 221 -26.68 -14.16 -8.96
N GLY A 222 -25.52 -13.67 -9.36
CA GLY A 222 -24.21 -14.21 -9.03
C GLY A 222 -23.94 -14.34 -7.53
N TRP A 223 -22.85 -15.02 -7.17
CA TRP A 223 -22.36 -15.03 -5.80
C TRP A 223 -21.87 -13.66 -5.41
N GLN A 224 -22.24 -13.20 -4.23
CA GLN A 224 -21.73 -11.97 -3.62
C GLN A 224 -20.89 -12.30 -2.40
N VAL A 225 -19.62 -11.91 -2.42
CA VAL A 225 -18.70 -12.03 -1.29
C VAL A 225 -18.32 -10.64 -0.81
N GLY A 226 -18.70 -10.35 0.45
CA GLY A 226 -18.33 -9.10 1.12
C GLY A 226 -17.08 -9.30 1.99
N ALA A 227 -16.06 -8.48 1.77
CA ALA A 227 -14.89 -8.30 2.60
C ALA A 227 -14.94 -6.95 3.35
N GLU A 228 -13.85 -6.51 3.99
CA GLU A 228 -13.88 -5.24 4.74
C GLU A 228 -14.07 -4.04 3.80
N HIS A 229 -13.33 -4.00 2.70
CA HIS A 229 -13.30 -2.88 1.76
C HIS A 229 -13.93 -3.21 0.41
N TYR A 230 -14.11 -4.49 0.08
CA TYR A 230 -14.59 -4.92 -1.22
C TYR A 230 -15.86 -5.76 -1.15
N THR A 231 -16.70 -5.61 -2.17
CA THR A 231 -17.78 -6.53 -2.50
C THR A 231 -17.55 -7.07 -3.91
N VAL A 232 -17.30 -8.37 -4.01
CA VAL A 232 -17.11 -9.07 -5.29
C VAL A 232 -18.39 -9.79 -5.67
N THR A 233 -18.91 -9.52 -6.87
CA THR A 233 -20.03 -10.25 -7.48
C THR A 233 -19.50 -11.05 -8.67
N THR A 234 -19.81 -12.35 -8.73
CA THR A 234 -19.38 -13.22 -9.83
C THR A 234 -20.46 -14.25 -10.19
N ASN A 235 -20.48 -14.68 -11.42
CA ASN A 235 -21.24 -15.84 -11.89
C ASN A 235 -20.34 -17.05 -12.23
N LEU A 236 -19.05 -17.01 -11.84
CA LEU A 236 -18.13 -18.13 -12.02
C LEU A 236 -18.32 -19.21 -10.92
N ASN A 237 -17.94 -18.91 -9.69
CA ASN A 237 -18.18 -19.69 -8.47
C ASN A 237 -17.80 -18.87 -7.22
N GLN A 238 -18.27 -19.32 -6.05
CA GLN A 238 -18.08 -18.62 -4.78
C GLN A 238 -16.59 -18.56 -4.35
N ARG A 239 -15.84 -19.66 -4.53
CA ARG A 239 -14.42 -19.74 -4.21
C ARG A 239 -13.60 -18.68 -4.95
N SER A 240 -13.89 -18.47 -6.24
CA SER A 240 -13.21 -17.44 -7.04
C SER A 240 -13.53 -16.03 -6.54
N ALA A 241 -14.77 -15.77 -6.09
CA ALA A 241 -15.11 -14.49 -5.48
C ALA A 241 -14.37 -14.25 -4.16
N VAL A 242 -14.24 -15.29 -3.32
CA VAL A 242 -13.47 -15.23 -2.06
C VAL A 242 -12.00 -14.93 -2.36
N ALA A 243 -11.36 -15.69 -3.25
CA ALA A 243 -9.96 -15.52 -3.62
C ALA A 243 -9.69 -14.12 -4.19
N LEU A 244 -10.58 -13.60 -5.03
CA LEU A 244 -10.44 -12.26 -5.58
C LEU A 244 -10.62 -11.18 -4.49
N ALA A 245 -11.58 -11.34 -3.60
CA ALA A 245 -11.78 -10.41 -2.48
C ALA A 245 -10.56 -10.37 -1.55
N GLU A 246 -9.96 -11.51 -1.21
CA GLU A 246 -8.75 -11.59 -0.40
C GLU A 246 -7.55 -10.91 -1.06
N ARG A 247 -7.36 -11.10 -2.37
CA ARG A 247 -6.30 -10.42 -3.14
C ARG A 247 -6.49 -8.91 -3.14
N LEU A 248 -7.70 -8.43 -3.34
CA LEU A 248 -8.02 -7.00 -3.33
C LEU A 248 -7.85 -6.38 -1.93
N GLU A 249 -8.16 -7.10 -0.85
CA GLU A 249 -7.90 -6.65 0.52
C GLU A 249 -6.39 -6.54 0.81
N LYS A 250 -5.58 -7.51 0.36
CA LYS A 250 -4.12 -7.43 0.46
C LYS A 250 -3.58 -6.23 -0.33
N PHE A 251 -4.07 -6.03 -1.54
CA PHE A 251 -3.73 -4.88 -2.37
C PHE A 251 -4.08 -3.56 -1.68
N GLN A 252 -5.28 -3.43 -1.14
CA GLN A 252 -5.73 -2.24 -0.42
C GLN A 252 -4.84 -1.95 0.81
N ALA A 253 -4.44 -2.98 1.55
CA ALA A 253 -3.54 -2.84 2.70
C ALA A 253 -2.15 -2.35 2.29
N ALA A 254 -1.61 -2.82 1.16
CA ALA A 254 -0.35 -2.35 0.59
C ALA A 254 -0.48 -0.92 0.03
N TRP A 255 -1.55 -0.64 -0.70
CA TRP A 255 -1.84 0.69 -1.24
C TRP A 255 -1.91 1.74 -0.12
N ARG A 256 -2.56 1.42 1.01
CA ARG A 256 -2.61 2.31 2.17
C ARG A 256 -1.23 2.60 2.75
N GLN A 257 -0.32 1.64 2.77
CA GLN A 257 1.06 1.84 3.23
C GLN A 257 1.81 2.77 2.29
N LEU A 258 1.67 2.58 0.98
CA LEU A 258 2.32 3.40 -0.03
C LEU A 258 1.78 4.85 -0.05
N PHE A 259 0.48 5.03 0.10
CA PHE A 259 -0.21 6.28 -0.15
C PHE A 259 -0.96 6.82 1.07
N VAL A 260 -0.44 6.59 2.29
CA VAL A 260 -1.08 7.10 3.52
C VAL A 260 -1.23 8.63 3.51
N GLY A 261 -0.28 9.36 2.89
CA GLY A 261 -0.35 10.81 2.68
C GLY A 261 -1.42 11.27 1.68
N TYR A 262 -1.96 10.35 0.86
CA TYR A 262 -3.15 10.61 0.04
C TYR A 262 -4.44 10.56 0.87
N LEU A 263 -4.47 9.69 1.90
CA LEU A 263 -5.65 9.46 2.74
C LEU A 263 -5.83 10.51 3.84
N ALA A 264 -4.74 11.08 4.33
CA ALA A 264 -4.75 11.98 5.47
C ALA A 264 -3.75 13.12 5.29
N THR A 265 -4.04 14.24 5.93
CA THR A 265 -3.14 15.39 5.96
C THR A 265 -1.96 15.16 6.91
N ASP A 266 -0.88 15.88 6.73
CA ASP A 266 0.29 15.86 7.63
C ASP A 266 -0.10 16.08 9.10
N LYS A 267 -1.11 16.94 9.36
CA LYS A 267 -1.62 17.20 10.72
C LYS A 267 -2.29 15.96 11.32
N GLU A 268 -3.10 15.26 10.52
CA GLU A 268 -3.79 14.03 10.96
C GLU A 268 -2.79 12.91 11.17
N LEU A 269 -1.80 12.76 10.29
CA LEU A 269 -0.73 11.76 10.42
C LEU A 269 0.14 12.03 11.65
N SER A 270 0.54 13.27 11.88
CA SER A 270 1.25 13.65 13.12
C SER A 270 0.46 13.32 14.37
N ALA A 271 -0.86 13.62 14.36
CA ALA A 271 -1.74 13.31 15.48
C ALA A 271 -1.92 11.80 15.69
N MET A 272 -1.99 11.00 14.61
CA MET A 272 -2.06 9.55 14.66
C MET A 272 -0.83 8.96 15.37
N PHE A 273 0.38 9.30 14.93
CA PHE A 273 1.61 8.79 15.54
C PHE A 273 1.80 9.28 16.98
N ALA A 274 1.46 10.53 17.29
CA ALA A 274 1.57 11.09 18.64
C ALA A 274 0.58 10.46 19.62
N SER A 275 -0.65 10.17 19.18
CA SER A 275 -1.70 9.64 20.06
C SER A 275 -1.80 8.12 20.09
N GLY A 276 -1.18 7.42 19.14
CA GLY A 276 -1.35 5.98 18.93
C GLY A 276 -2.76 5.57 18.48
N ARG A 277 -3.57 6.52 17.96
CA ARG A 277 -4.92 6.26 17.46
C ARG A 277 -4.91 6.13 15.94
N PRO A 278 -5.67 5.19 15.36
CA PRO A 278 -5.69 4.99 13.92
C PRO A 278 -6.33 6.17 13.19
N LEU A 279 -6.00 6.31 11.91
CA LEU A 279 -6.76 7.16 11.00
C LEU A 279 -8.22 6.68 10.95
N ARG A 280 -9.13 7.63 10.77
CA ARG A 280 -10.54 7.32 10.58
C ARG A 280 -10.69 6.47 9.31
N GLN A 281 -11.27 5.28 9.47
CA GLN A 281 -11.58 4.42 8.35
C GLN A 281 -12.89 4.86 7.70
N THR A 282 -12.93 4.85 6.37
CA THR A 282 -14.17 5.00 5.62
C THR A 282 -14.88 3.65 5.59
N SER A 283 -16.20 3.66 5.77
CA SER A 283 -17.02 2.44 5.68
C SER A 283 -17.42 2.09 4.24
N GLN A 284 -16.84 2.78 3.25
CA GLN A 284 -17.19 2.59 1.86
C GLN A 284 -16.63 1.26 1.35
N GLN A 285 -17.48 0.47 0.69
CA GLN A 285 -17.08 -0.74 0.00
C GLN A 285 -16.94 -0.48 -1.52
N HIS A 286 -15.83 -0.94 -2.07
CA HIS A 286 -15.53 -0.93 -3.49
C HIS A 286 -16.21 -2.11 -4.17
N LYS A 287 -16.88 -1.88 -5.28
CA LYS A 287 -17.64 -2.90 -6.00
C LYS A 287 -16.82 -3.47 -7.15
N VAL A 288 -16.79 -4.78 -7.25
CA VAL A 288 -16.10 -5.52 -8.30
C VAL A 288 -17.06 -6.54 -8.91
N ILE A 289 -17.16 -6.53 -10.22
CA ILE A 289 -17.91 -7.50 -11.01
C ILE A 289 -16.90 -8.41 -11.72
N TYR A 290 -17.05 -9.73 -11.51
CA TYR A 290 -16.13 -10.72 -12.06
C TYR A 290 -16.91 -11.73 -12.89
N PHE A 291 -16.90 -11.57 -14.21
CA PHE A 291 -17.61 -12.44 -15.13
C PHE A 291 -16.95 -13.80 -15.28
N ALA A 292 -17.74 -14.83 -15.53
CA ALA A 292 -17.23 -16.18 -15.76
C ALA A 292 -16.45 -16.29 -17.09
N THR A 293 -16.80 -15.47 -18.11
CA THR A 293 -16.12 -15.52 -19.42
C THR A 293 -15.92 -14.11 -19.98
N ARG A 294 -14.97 -14.00 -20.93
CA ARG A 294 -14.70 -12.78 -21.69
C ARG A 294 -15.91 -12.33 -22.52
N GLU A 295 -16.65 -13.29 -23.10
CA GLU A 295 -17.83 -12.98 -23.91
C GLU A 295 -18.90 -12.27 -23.07
N GLN A 296 -19.18 -12.75 -21.86
CA GLN A 296 -20.12 -12.12 -20.95
C GLN A 296 -19.67 -10.71 -20.54
N TYR A 297 -18.37 -10.52 -20.26
CA TYR A 297 -17.78 -9.22 -19.99
C TYR A 297 -17.96 -8.26 -21.17
N ASN A 298 -17.61 -8.70 -22.39
CA ASN A 298 -17.76 -7.90 -23.60
C ASN A 298 -19.23 -7.54 -23.89
N GLU A 299 -20.15 -8.50 -23.77
CA GLU A 299 -21.58 -8.28 -23.99
C GLU A 299 -22.15 -7.26 -23.01
N ALA A 300 -21.85 -7.41 -21.73
CA ALA A 300 -22.35 -6.54 -20.68
C ALA A 300 -21.85 -5.10 -20.80
N LEU A 301 -20.62 -4.87 -21.30
CA LEU A 301 -19.96 -3.57 -21.26
C LEU A 301 -19.88 -2.86 -22.61
N ARG A 302 -20.23 -3.51 -23.72
CA ARG A 302 -20.11 -2.96 -25.10
C ARG A 302 -20.83 -1.63 -25.29
N GLN A 303 -21.95 -1.41 -24.64
CA GLN A 303 -22.70 -0.16 -24.72
C GLN A 303 -22.00 0.99 -23.96
N LEU A 304 -21.26 0.66 -22.89
CA LEU A 304 -20.51 1.64 -22.10
C LEU A 304 -19.14 1.94 -22.72
N GLN A 305 -18.51 0.92 -23.28
CA GLN A 305 -17.20 1.00 -23.93
C GLN A 305 -17.24 0.22 -25.26
N PRO A 306 -17.38 0.90 -26.40
CA PRO A 306 -17.48 0.23 -27.73
C PRO A 306 -16.26 -0.66 -28.06
N ARG A 307 -15.09 -0.31 -27.55
CA ARG A 307 -13.84 -1.08 -27.74
C ARG A 307 -13.47 -1.94 -26.54
N ILE A 308 -14.46 -2.47 -25.83
CA ILE A 308 -14.26 -3.30 -24.63
C ILE A 308 -13.45 -4.58 -24.92
N ASP A 309 -13.54 -5.07 -26.15
CA ASP A 309 -12.86 -6.28 -26.63
C ASP A 309 -11.33 -6.23 -26.59
N ILE A 310 -10.73 -5.03 -26.49
CA ILE A 310 -9.28 -4.87 -26.34
C ILE A 310 -8.83 -4.73 -24.89
N THR A 311 -9.76 -4.67 -23.93
CA THR A 311 -9.44 -4.51 -22.50
C THR A 311 -9.41 -5.87 -21.79
N LEU A 312 -8.58 -5.99 -20.77
CA LEU A 312 -8.51 -7.17 -19.87
C LEU A 312 -9.23 -6.91 -18.55
N GLY A 313 -9.54 -5.67 -18.26
CA GLY A 313 -10.31 -5.19 -17.10
C GLY A 313 -10.62 -3.72 -17.33
N ILE A 314 -11.51 -3.14 -16.56
CA ILE A 314 -11.84 -1.72 -16.63
C ILE A 314 -12.47 -1.22 -15.33
N TYR A 315 -12.07 -0.03 -14.90
CA TYR A 315 -12.75 0.72 -13.87
C TYR A 315 -13.60 1.84 -14.50
N PHE A 316 -14.88 1.87 -14.19
CA PHE A 316 -15.76 2.99 -14.54
C PHE A 316 -15.99 3.90 -13.34
N ASP A 317 -15.45 5.11 -13.38
CA ASP A 317 -15.56 6.13 -12.33
C ASP A 317 -17.02 6.55 -12.08
N THR A 318 -17.81 6.67 -13.16
CA THR A 318 -19.24 7.04 -13.11
C THR A 318 -20.10 5.97 -12.42
N LEU A 319 -19.76 4.69 -12.58
CA LEU A 319 -20.43 3.56 -11.96
C LEU A 319 -19.80 3.16 -10.62
N ARG A 320 -18.57 3.63 -10.36
CA ARG A 320 -17.75 3.26 -9.18
C ARG A 320 -17.62 1.74 -9.08
N GLN A 321 -17.25 1.09 -10.17
CA GLN A 321 -17.13 -0.36 -10.27
C GLN A 321 -15.96 -0.76 -11.14
N CYS A 322 -15.20 -1.77 -10.68
CA CYS A 322 -14.27 -2.52 -11.52
C CYS A 322 -14.96 -3.73 -12.15
N TYR A 323 -14.53 -4.06 -13.35
CA TYR A 323 -15.03 -5.20 -14.10
C TYR A 323 -13.88 -6.04 -14.62
N PHE A 324 -13.97 -7.35 -14.39
CA PHE A 324 -12.99 -8.35 -14.81
C PHE A 324 -13.73 -9.60 -15.34
N PHE A 325 -12.98 -10.50 -15.96
CA PHE A 325 -13.48 -11.82 -16.37
C PHE A 325 -12.48 -12.91 -16.05
N ALA A 326 -12.92 -14.17 -15.96
CA ALA A 326 -12.05 -15.33 -15.76
C ALA A 326 -11.49 -15.81 -17.10
N GLY A 327 -10.22 -16.21 -17.12
CA GLY A 327 -9.55 -16.77 -18.29
C GLY A 327 -8.05 -16.66 -18.19
N ASP A 328 -7.33 -17.46 -19.00
CA ASP A 328 -5.86 -17.50 -19.02
C ASP A 328 -5.23 -16.19 -19.55
N GLU A 329 -6.03 -15.33 -20.15
CA GLU A 329 -5.60 -14.01 -20.65
C GLU A 329 -5.46 -12.97 -19.54
N GLN A 330 -6.02 -13.26 -18.34
CA GLN A 330 -5.94 -12.35 -17.19
C GLN A 330 -4.57 -12.41 -16.56
N ASP A 331 -3.97 -11.24 -16.37
CA ASP A 331 -2.78 -11.08 -15.56
C ASP A 331 -3.08 -10.36 -14.24
N ALA A 332 -2.22 -10.57 -13.27
CA ALA A 332 -2.35 -9.91 -11.97
C ALA A 332 -2.15 -8.38 -12.09
N GLY A 333 -1.37 -7.93 -13.06
CA GLY A 333 -1.08 -6.52 -13.29
C GLY A 333 -2.34 -5.74 -13.62
N THR A 334 -3.17 -6.25 -14.54
CA THR A 334 -4.45 -5.61 -14.91
C THR A 334 -5.38 -5.45 -13.70
N LEU A 335 -5.47 -6.48 -12.84
CA LEU A 335 -6.26 -6.40 -11.62
C LEU A 335 -5.84 -5.22 -10.74
N PHE A 336 -4.54 -5.10 -10.48
CA PHE A 336 -4.00 -4.05 -9.59
C PHE A 336 -4.05 -2.67 -10.25
N HIS A 337 -3.93 -2.58 -11.56
CA HIS A 337 -4.09 -1.35 -12.33
C HIS A 337 -5.49 -0.74 -12.13
N GLU A 338 -6.53 -1.51 -12.43
CA GLU A 338 -7.91 -1.03 -12.33
C GLU A 338 -8.34 -0.79 -10.87
N ALA A 339 -7.89 -1.66 -9.95
CA ALA A 339 -8.12 -1.46 -8.52
C ALA A 339 -7.39 -0.21 -7.98
N ALA A 340 -6.25 0.18 -8.56
CA ALA A 340 -5.57 1.43 -8.21
C ALA A 340 -6.42 2.65 -8.60
N HIS A 341 -6.94 2.70 -9.83
CA HIS A 341 -7.86 3.76 -10.25
C HIS A 341 -9.07 3.85 -9.32
N GLN A 342 -9.66 2.70 -8.96
CA GLN A 342 -10.78 2.64 -8.02
C GLN A 342 -10.42 3.22 -6.66
N LEU A 343 -9.28 2.83 -6.07
CA LEU A 343 -8.87 3.31 -4.75
C LEU A 343 -8.58 4.81 -4.74
N PHE A 344 -7.86 5.33 -5.74
CA PHE A 344 -7.61 6.77 -5.83
C PHE A 344 -8.88 7.58 -6.06
N GLN A 345 -9.83 7.06 -6.83
CA GLN A 345 -11.09 7.75 -7.14
C GLN A 345 -12.09 7.67 -6.00
N GLU A 346 -12.08 6.61 -5.18
CA GLU A 346 -13.15 6.33 -4.24
C GLU A 346 -12.85 6.58 -2.77
N THR A 347 -11.57 6.58 -2.36
CA THR A 347 -11.20 6.68 -0.94
C THR A 347 -11.33 8.09 -0.35
N ARG A 348 -11.48 9.10 -1.20
CA ARG A 348 -11.71 10.50 -0.82
C ARG A 348 -12.58 11.22 -1.85
N PRO A 349 -13.16 12.38 -1.53
CA PRO A 349 -13.80 13.23 -2.54
C PRO A 349 -12.79 13.69 -3.59
N VAL A 350 -13.13 13.55 -4.86
CA VAL A 350 -12.31 13.94 -6.00
C VAL A 350 -13.01 15.01 -6.84
N ALA A 351 -12.22 15.79 -7.57
CA ALA A 351 -12.74 16.81 -8.48
C ALA A 351 -13.41 16.17 -9.72
N ALA A 352 -14.29 16.90 -10.35
CA ALA A 352 -14.80 16.50 -11.67
C ALA A 352 -13.72 16.64 -12.74
N GLY A 353 -13.61 15.62 -13.63
CA GLY A 353 -12.69 15.67 -14.75
C GLY A 353 -11.21 15.59 -14.40
N VAL A 354 -10.87 14.79 -13.38
CA VAL A 354 -9.48 14.50 -13.00
C VAL A 354 -8.65 14.12 -14.23
N GLY A 355 -7.49 14.79 -14.42
CA GLY A 355 -6.56 14.52 -15.50
C GLY A 355 -7.04 14.92 -16.91
N ARG A 356 -8.25 15.50 -17.08
CA ARG A 356 -8.77 15.82 -18.43
C ARG A 356 -7.96 16.87 -19.17
N ALA A 357 -7.51 17.90 -18.49
CA ALA A 357 -6.81 19.02 -19.12
C ALA A 357 -5.29 18.80 -19.21
N HIS A 358 -4.70 18.17 -18.21
CA HIS A 358 -3.25 17.96 -18.08
C HIS A 358 -2.98 16.89 -17.01
N ASN A 359 -1.71 16.44 -16.88
CA ASN A 359 -1.24 15.52 -15.86
C ASN A 359 -1.87 14.11 -15.89
N PHE A 360 -2.51 13.70 -17.00
CA PHE A 360 -3.15 12.38 -17.07
C PHE A 360 -2.13 11.23 -16.96
N TRP A 361 -0.92 11.44 -17.45
CA TRP A 361 0.18 10.48 -17.33
C TRP A 361 0.43 9.96 -15.91
N ALA A 362 0.22 10.82 -14.89
CA ALA A 362 0.50 10.45 -13.51
C ALA A 362 -0.53 9.46 -12.95
N LEU A 363 -1.78 9.52 -13.42
CA LEU A 363 -2.83 8.56 -13.05
C LEU A 363 -2.49 7.18 -13.62
N GLU A 364 -2.13 7.14 -14.90
CA GLU A 364 -1.70 5.90 -15.56
C GLU A 364 -0.37 5.41 -15.01
N GLY A 365 0.56 6.32 -14.74
CA GLY A 365 1.87 5.99 -14.19
C GLY A 365 1.82 5.30 -12.84
N VAL A 366 0.99 5.79 -11.91
CA VAL A 366 0.85 5.14 -10.60
C VAL A 366 0.12 3.80 -10.70
N ALA A 367 -0.87 3.67 -11.60
CA ALA A 367 -1.53 2.40 -11.86
C ALA A 367 -0.56 1.37 -12.48
N CYS A 368 0.23 1.77 -13.49
CA CYS A 368 1.27 0.95 -14.08
C CYS A 368 2.41 0.59 -13.10
N TYR A 369 2.75 1.46 -12.16
CA TYR A 369 3.68 1.12 -11.08
C TYR A 369 3.14 -0.04 -10.23
N LEU A 370 1.85 -0.03 -9.93
CA LEU A 370 1.19 -1.06 -9.13
C LEU A 370 0.94 -2.37 -9.90
N GLU A 371 1.02 -2.38 -11.25
CA GLU A 371 1.07 -3.62 -12.05
C GLU A 371 2.27 -4.52 -11.65
N SER A 372 3.34 -3.93 -11.10
CA SER A 372 4.55 -4.64 -10.69
C SER A 372 4.40 -5.46 -9.42
N ILE A 373 3.22 -5.49 -8.79
CA ILE A 373 2.98 -6.18 -7.52
C ILE A 373 3.20 -7.70 -7.66
N GLU A 374 3.93 -8.23 -6.69
CA GLU A 374 4.10 -9.66 -6.41
C GLU A 374 3.57 -9.96 -5.02
N GLU A 375 2.73 -11.00 -4.90
CA GLU A 375 2.06 -11.37 -3.68
C GLU A 375 2.80 -12.50 -2.96
N GLY A 376 3.09 -12.30 -1.68
CA GLY A 376 3.52 -13.35 -0.76
C GLY A 376 2.44 -13.71 0.26
N PRO A 377 2.76 -14.62 1.20
CA PRO A 377 1.80 -15.05 2.22
C PRO A 377 1.33 -13.88 3.10
N ASP A 378 2.26 -13.09 3.62
CA ASP A 378 2.06 -12.00 4.55
C ASP A 378 2.83 -10.72 4.15
N TRP A 379 3.13 -10.60 2.86
CA TRP A 379 3.81 -9.44 2.28
C TRP A 379 3.40 -9.21 0.82
N ILE A 380 3.67 -8.01 0.36
CA ILE A 380 3.58 -7.61 -1.05
C ILE A 380 4.89 -6.93 -1.42
N ALA A 381 5.47 -7.29 -2.57
CA ALA A 381 6.59 -6.58 -3.17
C ALA A 381 6.12 -5.74 -4.35
N VAL A 382 6.67 -4.51 -4.50
CA VAL A 382 6.28 -3.59 -5.58
C VAL A 382 7.49 -2.88 -6.16
N GLY A 383 7.41 -2.51 -7.44
CA GLY A 383 8.50 -1.89 -8.18
C GLY A 383 9.63 -2.86 -8.48
N GLY A 384 10.83 -2.32 -8.66
CA GLY A 384 12.01 -3.12 -8.99
C GLY A 384 12.37 -3.08 -10.47
N ARG A 385 13.62 -3.45 -10.73
CA ARG A 385 14.27 -3.35 -12.04
C ARG A 385 13.58 -4.16 -13.14
N ASP A 386 13.16 -5.38 -12.80
CA ASP A 386 12.71 -6.40 -13.77
C ASP A 386 11.20 -6.65 -13.66
N ALA A 387 10.45 -5.73 -13.02
CA ALA A 387 9.03 -5.86 -12.74
C ALA A 387 8.17 -4.94 -13.60
N GLY A 388 6.96 -5.38 -13.91
CA GLY A 388 5.97 -4.61 -14.66
C GLY A 388 6.53 -4.07 -15.97
N ARG A 389 6.38 -2.76 -16.20
CA ARG A 389 6.84 -2.08 -17.43
C ARG A 389 8.27 -1.55 -17.37
N MET A 390 9.00 -1.78 -16.27
CA MET A 390 10.36 -1.24 -16.08
C MET A 390 11.38 -1.71 -17.13
N PRO A 391 11.42 -3.00 -17.56
CA PRO A 391 12.33 -3.42 -18.63
C PRO A 391 12.11 -2.61 -19.93
N ALA A 392 10.85 -2.39 -20.30
CA ALA A 392 10.51 -1.61 -21.50
C ALA A 392 10.82 -0.11 -21.34
N ALA A 393 10.60 0.47 -20.15
CA ALA A 393 10.96 1.87 -19.89
C ALA A 393 12.46 2.11 -20.03
N ARG A 394 13.27 1.17 -19.50
CA ARG A 394 14.74 1.22 -19.61
C ARG A 394 15.20 1.07 -21.06
N GLN A 395 14.67 0.09 -21.79
CA GLN A 395 14.99 -0.12 -23.20
C GLN A 395 14.71 1.16 -24.02
N ARG A 396 13.52 1.74 -23.85
CA ARG A 396 13.08 2.92 -24.61
C ARG A 396 13.95 4.17 -24.35
N LEU A 397 14.24 4.46 -23.07
CA LEU A 397 15.03 5.64 -22.74
C LEU A 397 16.52 5.43 -23.00
N LEU A 398 17.10 4.30 -22.58
CA LEU A 398 18.56 4.12 -22.58
C LEU A 398 19.11 3.62 -23.91
N VAL A 399 18.34 2.83 -24.66
CA VAL A 399 18.77 2.24 -25.93
C VAL A 399 18.15 2.94 -27.13
N ASP A 400 16.83 3.09 -27.15
CA ASP A 400 16.11 3.65 -28.28
C ASP A 400 16.16 5.19 -28.29
N ASN A 401 16.59 5.80 -27.20
CA ASN A 401 16.56 7.25 -26.94
C ASN A 401 15.20 7.89 -27.27
N ASN A 402 14.13 7.16 -26.97
CA ASN A 402 12.76 7.54 -27.26
C ASN A 402 12.04 7.93 -25.95
N TYR A 403 12.07 9.21 -25.63
CA TYR A 403 11.57 9.80 -24.39
C TYR A 403 10.82 11.11 -24.66
N LEU A 404 9.71 11.34 -23.96
CA LEU A 404 8.99 12.61 -23.98
C LEU A 404 9.34 13.39 -22.72
N PRO A 405 9.95 14.58 -22.79
CA PRO A 405 10.32 15.36 -21.61
C PRO A 405 9.15 15.60 -20.66
N LEU A 406 9.40 15.57 -19.35
CA LEU A 406 8.37 15.78 -18.31
C LEU A 406 7.55 17.05 -18.52
N ALA A 407 8.18 18.13 -18.99
CA ALA A 407 7.46 19.38 -19.30
C ALA A 407 6.36 19.20 -20.37
N GLU A 408 6.62 18.37 -21.37
CA GLU A 408 5.63 18.04 -22.41
C GLU A 408 4.61 17.01 -21.90
N LEU A 409 5.09 15.98 -21.21
CA LEU A 409 4.24 14.91 -20.68
C LEU A 409 3.21 15.44 -19.66
N THR A 410 3.60 16.36 -18.78
CA THR A 410 2.71 16.98 -17.80
C THR A 410 1.62 17.85 -18.42
N ALA A 411 1.85 18.38 -19.62
CA ALA A 411 0.86 19.16 -20.37
C ALA A 411 -0.24 18.29 -21.00
N LEU A 412 -0.02 16.97 -21.15
CA LEU A 412 -1.00 16.09 -21.77
C LEU A 412 -2.16 15.78 -20.80
N GLY A 413 -3.37 16.05 -21.27
CA GLY A 413 -4.62 15.62 -20.65
C GLY A 413 -5.07 14.25 -21.17
N LEU A 414 -6.22 13.79 -20.68
CA LEU A 414 -6.80 12.48 -21.02
C LEU A 414 -6.84 12.24 -22.55
N THR A 415 -7.50 13.12 -23.30
CA THR A 415 -7.69 12.94 -24.75
C THR A 415 -6.36 12.99 -25.50
N SER A 416 -5.53 14.01 -25.23
CA SER A 416 -4.25 14.17 -25.92
C SER A 416 -3.26 13.04 -25.63
N LEU A 417 -3.31 12.42 -24.45
CA LEU A 417 -2.50 11.26 -24.14
C LEU A 417 -3.05 10.00 -24.81
N GLN A 418 -4.36 9.74 -24.70
CA GLN A 418 -4.98 8.53 -25.26
C GLN A 418 -5.00 8.48 -26.78
N GLU A 419 -5.03 9.62 -27.46
CA GLU A 419 -4.98 9.73 -28.92
C GLU A 419 -3.55 9.88 -29.44
N HIS A 420 -2.55 9.84 -28.58
CA HIS A 420 -1.15 9.98 -29.01
C HIS A 420 -0.72 8.82 -29.90
N ALA A 421 0.02 9.12 -30.98
CA ALA A 421 0.44 8.13 -31.96
C ALA A 421 1.26 6.97 -31.38
N ASP A 422 2.04 7.22 -30.32
CA ASP A 422 2.82 6.18 -29.59
C ASP A 422 2.30 6.02 -28.14
N LEU A 423 1.02 5.71 -28.01
CA LEU A 423 0.38 5.49 -26.70
C LEU A 423 1.10 4.43 -25.84
N PRO A 424 1.53 3.26 -26.38
CA PRO A 424 2.27 2.28 -25.58
C PRO A 424 3.56 2.81 -24.98
N ARG A 425 4.24 3.75 -25.66
CA ARG A 425 5.42 4.44 -25.11
C ARG A 425 5.03 5.25 -23.88
N LEU A 426 3.99 6.09 -23.98
CA LEU A 426 3.60 6.98 -22.90
C LEU A 426 3.22 6.22 -21.63
N TYR A 427 2.54 5.09 -21.75
CA TYR A 427 2.25 4.22 -20.60
C TYR A 427 3.52 3.62 -19.99
N THR A 428 4.44 3.16 -20.84
CA THR A 428 5.73 2.60 -20.38
C THR A 428 6.58 3.66 -19.68
N GLU A 429 6.63 4.86 -20.23
CA GLU A 429 7.36 6.00 -19.70
C GLU A 429 6.73 6.48 -18.37
N SER A 430 5.41 6.58 -18.32
CA SER A 430 4.67 6.91 -17.11
C SER A 430 4.95 5.92 -15.96
N ALA A 431 5.02 4.62 -16.27
CA ALA A 431 5.39 3.57 -15.32
C ALA A 431 6.82 3.74 -14.79
N GLY A 432 7.77 4.02 -15.67
CA GLY A 432 9.17 4.27 -15.32
C GLY A 432 9.32 5.48 -14.41
N LEU A 433 8.68 6.59 -14.78
CA LEU A 433 8.67 7.82 -13.99
C LEU A 433 7.98 7.63 -12.63
N ALA A 434 6.84 6.95 -12.57
CA ALA A 434 6.19 6.65 -11.29
C ALA A 434 7.11 5.80 -10.38
N THR A 435 7.82 4.82 -10.96
CA THR A 435 8.82 4.03 -10.21
C THR A 435 9.96 4.91 -9.70
N PHE A 436 10.45 5.83 -10.53
CA PHE A 436 11.47 6.81 -10.13
C PHE A 436 10.98 7.65 -8.94
N PHE A 437 9.82 8.26 -9.03
CA PHE A 437 9.27 9.09 -7.94
C PHE A 437 8.99 8.29 -6.66
N MET A 438 8.66 7.02 -6.77
CA MET A 438 8.41 6.16 -5.61
C MET A 438 9.68 5.62 -4.97
N GLN A 439 10.75 5.33 -5.75
CA GLN A 439 11.88 4.51 -5.28
C GLN A 439 13.26 5.17 -5.37
N ALA A 440 13.42 6.22 -6.21
CA ALA A 440 14.74 6.84 -6.38
C ALA A 440 15.27 7.40 -5.05
N GLU A 441 16.58 7.23 -4.82
CA GLU A 441 17.25 7.71 -3.62
C GLU A 441 16.50 7.35 -2.33
N GLN A 442 16.06 6.08 -2.25
CA GLN A 442 15.35 5.51 -1.11
C GLN A 442 14.00 6.20 -0.82
N GLY A 443 13.34 6.71 -1.86
CA GLY A 443 12.02 7.33 -1.79
C GLY A 443 12.06 8.84 -1.53
N ARG A 444 13.16 9.52 -1.86
CA ARG A 444 13.29 10.98 -1.72
C ARG A 444 12.08 11.75 -2.30
N TYR A 445 11.57 11.32 -3.44
CA TYR A 445 10.48 11.99 -4.14
C TYR A 445 9.09 11.45 -3.80
N ARG A 446 9.00 10.44 -2.94
CA ARG A 446 7.72 9.76 -2.66
C ARG A 446 6.66 10.68 -2.04
N GLU A 447 7.02 11.46 -1.02
CA GLU A 447 6.07 12.39 -0.40
C GLU A 447 5.64 13.51 -1.37
N PRO A 448 6.54 14.19 -2.12
CA PRO A 448 6.18 15.09 -3.20
C PRO A 448 5.27 14.45 -4.25
N TRP A 449 5.56 13.22 -4.67
CA TRP A 449 4.75 12.47 -5.63
C TRP A 449 3.33 12.18 -5.12
N VAL A 450 3.18 11.74 -3.89
CA VAL A 450 1.86 11.50 -3.28
C VAL A 450 1.07 12.81 -3.14
N ARG A 451 1.74 13.92 -2.82
CA ARG A 451 1.11 15.26 -2.82
C ARG A 451 0.70 15.70 -4.21
N TYR A 452 1.49 15.40 -5.22
CA TYR A 452 1.16 15.69 -6.62
C TYR A 452 -0.09 14.90 -7.07
N LEU A 453 -0.15 13.59 -6.82
CA LEU A 453 -1.36 12.80 -7.05
C LEU A 453 -2.56 13.39 -6.32
N THR A 454 -2.38 13.78 -5.06
CA THR A 454 -3.43 14.44 -4.27
C THR A 454 -3.90 15.73 -4.92
N ALA A 455 -3.00 16.56 -5.44
CA ALA A 455 -3.34 17.79 -6.14
C ALA A 455 -4.12 17.53 -7.44
N ILE A 456 -3.73 16.49 -8.21
CA ILE A 456 -4.45 16.09 -9.43
C ILE A 456 -5.87 15.66 -9.10
N TYR A 457 -6.04 14.71 -8.18
CA TYR A 457 -7.37 14.19 -7.82
C TYR A 457 -8.27 15.23 -7.15
N THR A 458 -7.70 16.26 -6.54
CA THR A 458 -8.47 17.38 -5.96
C THR A 458 -8.62 18.57 -6.91
N GLY A 459 -8.16 18.45 -8.17
CA GLY A 459 -8.32 19.50 -9.20
C GLY A 459 -7.49 20.75 -8.96
N ARG A 460 -6.40 20.65 -8.18
CA ARG A 460 -5.50 21.77 -7.84
C ARG A 460 -4.16 21.74 -8.56
N ALA A 461 -3.86 20.63 -9.24
CA ALA A 461 -2.61 20.50 -9.98
C ALA A 461 -2.65 21.36 -11.27
N THR A 462 -1.49 21.89 -11.62
CA THR A 462 -1.17 22.54 -12.88
C THR A 462 -0.05 21.73 -13.57
N PRO A 463 0.31 22.01 -14.82
CA PRO A 463 1.49 21.37 -15.43
C PRO A 463 2.82 21.61 -14.68
N THR A 464 2.92 22.65 -13.83
CA THR A 464 4.14 22.98 -13.05
C THR A 464 4.17 22.40 -11.63
N THR A 465 3.05 21.87 -11.15
CA THR A 465 2.89 21.45 -9.75
C THR A 465 3.92 20.41 -9.30
N LEU A 466 4.31 19.47 -10.19
CA LEU A 466 5.31 18.46 -9.81
C LEU A 466 6.69 19.09 -9.58
N ALA A 467 7.11 20.01 -10.45
CA ALA A 467 8.37 20.74 -10.31
C ALA A 467 8.40 21.57 -8.99
N GLU A 468 7.28 22.23 -8.69
CA GLU A 468 7.13 23.01 -7.45
C GLU A 468 7.22 22.13 -6.20
N LEU A 469 6.57 20.96 -6.19
CA LEU A 469 6.55 20.04 -5.06
C LEU A 469 7.89 19.32 -4.84
N THR A 470 8.66 19.10 -5.92
CA THR A 470 9.97 18.45 -5.85
C THR A 470 11.12 19.44 -5.63
N ASP A 471 10.85 20.75 -5.77
CA ASP A 471 11.86 21.83 -5.78
C ASP A 471 12.95 21.55 -6.84
N GLN A 472 12.54 21.05 -8.00
CA GLN A 472 13.43 20.70 -9.12
C GLN A 472 12.80 21.16 -10.44
N SER A 473 13.64 21.59 -11.41
CA SER A 473 13.17 21.80 -12.77
C SER A 473 12.85 20.45 -13.47
N TYR A 474 12.04 20.47 -14.50
CA TYR A 474 11.74 19.24 -15.26
C TYR A 474 12.99 18.69 -15.97
N GLU A 475 13.87 19.54 -16.48
CA GLU A 475 15.14 19.12 -17.07
C GLU A 475 16.03 18.40 -16.05
N GLU A 476 16.03 18.86 -14.80
CA GLU A 476 16.78 18.22 -13.72
C GLU A 476 16.14 16.88 -13.34
N LEU A 477 14.82 16.80 -13.24
CA LEU A 477 14.09 15.54 -13.00
C LEU A 477 14.32 14.54 -14.14
N ASP A 478 14.29 14.97 -15.38
CA ASP A 478 14.57 14.13 -16.57
C ASP A 478 16.01 13.57 -16.51
N ARG A 479 16.98 14.39 -16.15
CA ARG A 479 18.39 13.98 -15.97
C ARG A 479 18.53 12.96 -14.84
N GLN A 480 17.87 13.18 -13.71
CA GLN A 480 17.89 12.28 -12.57
C GLN A 480 17.17 10.97 -12.87
N TYR A 481 16.06 11.01 -13.60
CA TYR A 481 15.35 9.81 -14.05
C TYR A 481 16.24 8.94 -14.94
N ARG A 482 16.92 9.53 -15.93
CA ARG A 482 17.91 8.80 -16.74
C ARG A 482 18.99 8.15 -15.89
N ALA A 483 19.60 8.91 -14.97
CA ALA A 483 20.62 8.38 -14.06
C ALA A 483 20.10 7.25 -13.14
N PHE A 484 18.85 7.34 -12.72
CA PHE A 484 18.18 6.27 -11.95
C PHE A 484 18.08 4.98 -12.74
N LEU A 485 17.67 5.05 -14.02
CA LEU A 485 17.57 3.87 -14.88
C LEU A 485 18.96 3.28 -15.20
N GLU A 486 19.96 4.11 -15.43
CA GLU A 486 21.35 3.67 -15.67
C GLU A 486 21.93 2.92 -14.47
N LYS A 487 21.68 3.37 -13.25
CA LYS A 487 22.09 2.66 -12.01
C LYS A 487 21.48 1.28 -11.86
N MET A 488 20.37 1.01 -12.48
CA MET A 488 19.77 -0.34 -12.50
C MET A 488 20.55 -1.33 -13.38
N GLY A 489 21.56 -0.86 -14.11
CA GLY A 489 22.36 -1.65 -15.05
C GLY A 489 21.72 -1.76 -16.44
N PRO A 490 22.31 -2.51 -17.39
CA PRO A 490 21.80 -2.62 -18.76
C PRO A 490 20.35 -3.17 -18.78
N PRO A 491 19.53 -2.79 -19.78
CA PRO A 491 18.17 -3.31 -19.96
C PRO A 491 18.13 -4.84 -20.11
#